data_da61caa77f8447884f41db6d4a1fc140
#
_entry.id   da61caa77f8447884f41db6d4a1fc140
#
_cell.length_a   1.000
_cell.length_b   1.000
_cell.length_c   1.000
_cell.angle_alpha   90.00
_cell.angle_beta   90.00
_cell.angle_gamma   90.00
#
_symmetry.space_group_name_H-M   'P 1'
#
loop_
_entity.id
_entity.type
_entity.pdbx_description
1 polymer ?
#
loop_
_entity_poly.entity_id
_entity_poly.type
_entity_poly.pdbx_seq_one_letter_code
_entity_poly.pdbx_strand_id
1 'polypeptide(L)'
;MNSKVKGVLQVLLVLVLIAAFAFVAARGIGGAHRGSAKNIRLGLDLEGGVSVTYQAYKTDSTGKRTGEQPTDKDMADTIYKMQKRVETLESTEAAVYQEGSDRVTIDIPGASDSEEVLKELGKAGALYFILYSDLKTEKGGTPNEGDKVVYDKSKVLLTGDMIGEATSGSRQQEGTGKTEYGVSIKFAGKGIKKFAKITGEHVGEQLAIVYDEKLVSAPNLKEEISGGECWISGSFTSESAEQLASTVRIGALPLELENIHGLSLIHI
;
A
#
# COMPACT_ATOMS: atom_id res chain seq x y z
N MET A 1 30.08 -2.79 63.98
CA MET A 1 29.79 -3.73 62.88
C MET A 1 31.11 -4.15 62.26
N ASN A 2 31.45 -5.44 62.35
CA ASN A 2 32.75 -5.99 61.93
C ASN A 2 33.03 -5.71 60.44
N SER A 3 34.28 -5.34 60.09
CA SER A 3 34.66 -4.97 58.72
C SER A 3 34.30 -6.09 57.70
N LYS A 4 34.40 -7.34 58.09
CA LYS A 4 33.99 -8.51 57.29
C LYS A 4 32.46 -8.54 57.02
N VAL A 5 31.63 -8.12 57.97
CA VAL A 5 30.17 -8.04 57.81
C VAL A 5 29.80 -6.92 56.85
N LYS A 6 30.49 -5.79 56.88
CA LYS A 6 30.29 -4.70 55.91
C LYS A 6 30.63 -5.12 54.49
N GLY A 7 31.73 -5.87 54.29
CA GLY A 7 32.10 -6.38 52.95
C GLY A 7 31.11 -7.38 52.40
N VAL A 8 30.62 -8.31 53.22
CA VAL A 8 29.59 -9.27 52.81
C VAL A 8 28.28 -8.54 52.42
N LEU A 9 27.90 -7.53 53.22
CA LEU A 9 26.67 -6.74 52.92
C LEU A 9 26.79 -5.95 51.61
N GLN A 10 27.97 -5.39 51.31
CA GLN A 10 28.24 -4.71 50.06
C GLN A 10 28.15 -5.65 48.84
N VAL A 11 28.74 -6.84 48.95
CA VAL A 11 28.65 -7.85 47.85
C VAL A 11 27.20 -8.29 47.65
N LEU A 12 26.44 -8.50 48.72
CA LEU A 12 25.04 -8.91 48.65
C LEU A 12 24.20 -7.83 48.01
N LEU A 13 24.43 -6.55 48.32
CA LEU A 13 23.75 -5.41 47.71
C LEU A 13 24.05 -5.31 46.22
N VAL A 14 25.27 -5.53 45.76
CA VAL A 14 25.63 -5.54 44.33
C VAL A 14 24.94 -6.68 43.60
N LEU A 15 24.91 -7.88 44.21
CA LEU A 15 24.21 -9.02 43.63
C LEU A 15 22.67 -8.77 43.46
N VAL A 16 22.07 -8.13 44.46
CA VAL A 16 20.64 -7.75 44.38
C VAL A 16 20.40 -6.71 43.27
N LEU A 17 21.30 -5.72 43.13
CA LEU A 17 21.21 -4.75 42.05
C LEU A 17 21.36 -5.42 40.66
N ILE A 18 22.31 -6.32 40.50
CA ILE A 18 22.48 -7.08 39.24
C ILE A 18 21.24 -7.90 38.95
N ALA A 19 20.66 -8.60 39.92
CA ALA A 19 19.47 -9.37 39.77
C ALA A 19 18.24 -8.49 39.41
N ALA A 20 18.16 -7.31 40.03
CA ALA A 20 17.10 -6.34 39.72
C ALA A 20 17.21 -5.80 38.28
N PHE A 21 18.41 -5.45 37.83
CA PHE A 21 18.67 -5.03 36.46
C PHE A 21 18.38 -6.15 35.46
N ALA A 22 18.81 -7.38 35.73
CA ALA A 22 18.54 -8.54 34.91
C ALA A 22 17.01 -8.81 34.80
N PHE A 23 16.30 -8.67 35.90
CA PHE A 23 14.84 -8.81 35.91
C PHE A 23 14.13 -7.72 35.09
N VAL A 24 14.58 -6.46 35.23
CA VAL A 24 14.05 -5.35 34.42
C VAL A 24 14.38 -5.54 32.95
N ALA A 25 15.57 -5.96 32.60
CA ALA A 25 15.97 -6.25 31.22
C ALA A 25 15.15 -7.41 30.61
N ALA A 26 14.78 -8.41 31.41
CA ALA A 26 14.00 -9.55 30.92
C ALA A 26 12.51 -9.22 30.78
N ARG A 27 11.92 -8.45 31.73
CA ARG A 27 10.47 -8.20 31.77
C ARG A 27 10.04 -6.78 31.42
N GLY A 28 10.96 -5.81 31.41
CA GLY A 28 10.66 -4.39 31.26
C GLY A 28 10.02 -3.77 32.51
N ILE A 29 9.70 -2.48 32.44
CA ILE A 29 9.05 -1.69 33.49
C ILE A 29 7.66 -1.31 33.07
N GLY A 30 6.67 -1.59 33.94
CA GLY A 30 5.26 -1.20 33.75
C GLY A 30 4.48 -2.08 32.77
N GLY A 31 3.20 -1.76 32.57
CA GLY A 31 2.27 -2.54 31.74
C GLY A 31 2.60 -2.57 30.25
N ALA A 32 3.49 -1.69 29.77
CA ALA A 32 3.94 -1.63 28.38
C ALA A 32 5.30 -2.34 28.15
N HIS A 33 5.81 -3.07 29.12
CA HIS A 33 7.10 -3.80 29.06
C HIS A 33 8.30 -2.95 28.57
N ARG A 34 8.30 -1.63 28.84
CA ARG A 34 9.35 -0.70 28.42
C ARG A 34 10.70 -1.11 28.98
N GLY A 35 11.75 -1.09 28.14
CA GLY A 35 13.11 -1.48 28.53
C GLY A 35 13.35 -2.98 28.60
N SER A 36 12.42 -3.82 28.16
CA SER A 36 12.64 -5.26 27.99
C SER A 36 13.58 -5.52 26.80
N ALA A 37 14.50 -6.49 26.96
CA ALA A 37 15.35 -6.94 25.86
C ALA A 37 14.55 -7.48 24.65
N LYS A 38 13.32 -7.94 24.88
CA LYS A 38 12.39 -8.35 23.79
C LYS A 38 11.86 -7.20 22.95
N ASN A 39 11.94 -5.96 23.46
CA ASN A 39 11.48 -4.77 22.74
C ASN A 39 12.64 -4.01 22.09
N ILE A 40 13.83 -4.60 22.06
CA ILE A 40 14.97 -4.06 21.29
C ILE A 40 14.67 -4.37 19.83
N ARG A 41 14.54 -3.32 19.04
CA ARG A 41 14.34 -3.45 17.59
C ARG A 41 15.62 -3.99 16.97
N LEU A 42 15.49 -5.14 16.34
CA LEU A 42 16.58 -5.79 15.65
C LEU A 42 16.54 -5.37 14.17
N GLY A 43 17.69 -5.06 13.60
CA GLY A 43 17.77 -4.79 12.16
C GLY A 43 17.63 -6.07 11.32
N LEU A 44 17.59 -5.91 10.00
CA LEU A 44 17.43 -6.97 9.01
C LEU A 44 18.40 -8.14 9.21
N ASP A 45 19.64 -7.84 9.65
CA ASP A 45 20.72 -8.82 9.88
C ASP A 45 20.44 -9.79 11.05
N LEU A 46 19.61 -9.37 12.01
CA LEU A 46 19.35 -10.14 13.23
C LEU A 46 17.93 -10.71 13.27
N GLU A 47 16.97 -10.08 12.63
CA GLU A 47 15.57 -10.49 12.62
C GLU A 47 15.18 -11.23 11.32
N GLY A 48 16.05 -11.15 10.30
CA GLY A 48 15.73 -11.56 8.95
C GLY A 48 14.81 -10.55 8.29
N GLY A 49 14.35 -10.84 7.09
CA GLY A 49 13.41 -9.99 6.38
C GLY A 49 13.70 -9.90 4.89
N VAL A 50 13.12 -8.90 4.25
CA VAL A 50 13.20 -8.66 2.81
C VAL A 50 13.85 -7.32 2.54
N SER A 51 14.88 -7.32 1.68
CA SER A 51 15.44 -6.11 1.10
C SER A 51 15.28 -6.17 -0.41
N VAL A 52 14.69 -5.13 -0.99
CA VAL A 52 14.41 -5.07 -2.43
C VAL A 52 14.85 -3.74 -2.99
N THR A 53 15.57 -3.80 -4.12
CA THR A 53 15.96 -2.60 -4.85
C THR A 53 15.24 -2.55 -6.20
N TYR A 54 14.59 -1.43 -6.45
CA TYR A 54 13.91 -1.12 -7.69
C TYR A 54 14.67 -0.07 -8.48
N GLN A 55 14.81 -0.28 -9.78
CA GLN A 55 15.21 0.73 -10.75
C GLN A 55 13.99 1.55 -11.14
N ALA A 56 14.08 2.87 -11.04
CA ALA A 56 13.01 3.79 -11.35
C ALA A 56 13.15 4.35 -12.77
N TYR A 57 12.04 4.38 -13.52
CA TYR A 57 11.98 4.87 -14.89
C TYR A 57 10.88 5.90 -15.05
N LYS A 58 11.17 6.95 -15.80
CA LYS A 58 10.17 7.90 -16.24
C LYS A 58 9.37 7.32 -17.40
N THR A 59 8.05 7.50 -17.36
CA THR A 59 7.15 7.06 -18.43
C THR A 59 6.40 8.25 -19.03
N ASP A 60 6.04 8.15 -20.30
CA ASP A 60 5.14 9.10 -20.97
C ASP A 60 3.66 8.83 -20.62
N SER A 61 2.75 9.64 -21.16
CA SER A 61 1.31 9.48 -20.96
C SER A 61 0.73 8.15 -21.45
N THR A 62 1.47 7.41 -22.29
CA THR A 62 1.09 6.08 -22.80
C THR A 62 1.68 4.96 -21.92
N GLY A 63 2.51 5.30 -20.92
CA GLY A 63 3.21 4.38 -20.04
C GLY A 63 4.47 3.77 -20.66
N LYS A 64 4.99 4.35 -21.73
CA LYS A 64 6.27 3.93 -22.34
C LYS A 64 7.43 4.67 -21.67
N ARG A 65 8.52 3.96 -21.35
CA ARG A 65 9.75 4.55 -20.79
C ARG A 65 10.32 5.60 -21.74
N THR A 66 10.61 6.78 -21.24
CA THR A 66 11.11 7.91 -22.04
C THR A 66 12.62 7.90 -22.21
N GLY A 67 13.35 7.16 -21.39
CA GLY A 67 14.81 7.18 -21.31
C GLY A 67 15.39 8.40 -20.59
N GLU A 68 14.52 9.31 -20.10
CA GLU A 68 14.93 10.44 -19.25
C GLU A 68 15.19 9.97 -17.82
N GLN A 69 16.13 10.62 -17.14
CA GLN A 69 16.39 10.38 -15.73
C GLN A 69 15.20 10.88 -14.87
N PRO A 70 14.83 10.17 -13.80
CA PRO A 70 13.89 10.67 -12.82
C PRO A 70 14.34 12.00 -12.22
N THR A 71 13.40 12.90 -11.95
CA THR A 71 13.73 14.13 -11.21
C THR A 71 13.76 13.85 -9.71
N ASP A 72 14.48 14.68 -8.94
CA ASP A 72 14.53 14.57 -7.47
C ASP A 72 13.12 14.61 -6.85
N LYS A 73 12.22 15.39 -7.45
CA LYS A 73 10.82 15.45 -7.02
C LYS A 73 10.09 14.14 -7.28
N ASP A 74 10.21 13.56 -8.47
CA ASP A 74 9.56 12.29 -8.82
C ASP A 74 10.08 11.16 -7.91
N MET A 75 11.38 11.17 -7.60
CA MET A 75 12.00 10.23 -6.66
C MET A 75 11.44 10.40 -5.24
N ALA A 76 11.40 11.65 -4.73
CA ALA A 76 10.86 11.93 -3.40
C ALA A 76 9.37 11.54 -3.27
N ASP A 77 8.55 11.86 -4.27
CA ASP A 77 7.13 11.49 -4.31
C ASP A 77 6.95 9.96 -4.39
N THR A 78 7.82 9.27 -5.14
CA THR A 78 7.81 7.80 -5.23
C THR A 78 8.16 7.17 -3.88
N ILE A 79 9.23 7.62 -3.23
CA ILE A 79 9.68 7.14 -1.91
C ILE A 79 8.58 7.36 -0.88
N TYR A 80 7.99 8.55 -0.83
CA TYR A 80 6.88 8.85 0.09
C TYR A 80 5.70 7.89 -0.10
N LYS A 81 5.28 7.66 -1.34
CA LYS A 81 4.18 6.75 -1.65
C LYS A 81 4.52 5.30 -1.34
N MET A 82 5.74 4.86 -1.64
CA MET A 82 6.20 3.52 -1.29
C MET A 82 6.28 3.32 0.22
N GLN A 83 6.75 4.31 0.98
CA GLN A 83 6.75 4.28 2.44
C GLN A 83 5.32 4.11 2.98
N LYS A 84 4.35 4.86 2.43
CA LYS A 84 2.93 4.71 2.80
C LYS A 84 2.37 3.33 2.49
N ARG A 85 2.75 2.72 1.37
CA ARG A 85 2.33 1.35 1.04
C ARG A 85 2.89 0.33 2.01
N VAL A 86 4.16 0.45 2.35
CA VAL A 86 4.83 -0.46 3.30
C VAL A 86 4.21 -0.34 4.69
N GLU A 87 3.85 0.87 5.12
CA GLU A 87 3.14 1.09 6.40
C GLU A 87 1.77 0.36 6.44
N THR A 88 1.11 0.17 5.30
CA THR A 88 -0.17 -0.58 5.23
C THR A 88 0.00 -2.10 5.32
N LEU A 89 1.21 -2.62 5.14
CA LEU A 89 1.52 -4.05 5.26
C LEU A 89 1.80 -4.48 6.71
N GLU A 90 1.37 -3.69 7.70
CA GLU A 90 1.60 -3.91 9.14
C GLU A 90 3.09 -3.95 9.56
N SER A 91 3.99 -3.66 8.64
CA SER A 91 5.42 -3.57 8.94
C SER A 91 5.79 -2.16 9.40
N THR A 92 5.79 -1.95 10.71
CA THR A 92 6.07 -0.64 11.34
C THR A 92 7.55 -0.24 11.28
N GLU A 93 8.43 -1.14 10.88
CA GLU A 93 9.90 -0.96 10.90
C GLU A 93 10.53 -0.91 9.52
N ALA A 94 9.70 -0.93 8.47
CA ALA A 94 10.20 -0.86 7.11
C ALA A 94 10.76 0.53 6.77
N ALA A 95 11.87 0.52 6.05
CA ALA A 95 12.53 1.72 5.56
C ALA A 95 12.51 1.75 4.03
N VAL A 96 12.14 2.91 3.47
CA VAL A 96 12.21 3.17 2.03
C VAL A 96 13.14 4.35 1.82
N TYR A 97 14.17 4.17 1.00
CA TYR A 97 15.16 5.20 0.76
C TYR A 97 15.69 5.18 -0.67
N GLN A 98 16.24 6.32 -1.09
CA GLN A 98 16.87 6.46 -2.39
C GLN A 98 18.29 5.88 -2.36
N GLU A 99 18.63 5.11 -3.38
CA GLU A 99 19.99 4.63 -3.63
C GLU A 99 20.48 5.15 -4.99
N GLY A 100 21.50 6.01 -4.97
CA GLY A 100 21.95 6.70 -6.19
C GLY A 100 20.93 7.73 -6.69
N SER A 101 20.84 7.90 -8.03
CA SER A 101 19.96 8.90 -8.66
C SER A 101 18.58 8.36 -9.07
N ASP A 102 18.45 7.05 -9.24
CA ASP A 102 17.34 6.42 -9.95
C ASP A 102 16.94 5.05 -9.36
N ARG A 103 17.35 4.75 -8.13
CA ARG A 103 16.99 3.52 -7.45
C ARG A 103 16.29 3.80 -6.13
N VAL A 104 15.36 2.93 -5.78
CA VAL A 104 14.64 2.92 -4.52
C VAL A 104 14.84 1.59 -3.84
N THR A 105 15.39 1.61 -2.63
CA THR A 105 15.57 0.41 -1.81
C THR A 105 14.56 0.39 -0.68
N ILE A 106 14.00 -0.79 -0.43
CA ILE A 106 12.97 -1.04 0.57
C ILE A 106 13.45 -2.18 1.44
N ASP A 107 13.60 -1.90 2.73
CA ASP A 107 13.99 -2.86 3.75
C ASP A 107 12.81 -3.14 4.68
N ILE A 108 12.41 -4.41 4.79
CA ILE A 108 11.28 -4.84 5.63
C ILE A 108 11.77 -5.92 6.58
N PRO A 109 12.17 -5.57 7.82
CA PRO A 109 12.57 -6.53 8.83
C PRO A 109 11.41 -7.45 9.24
N GLY A 110 11.71 -8.70 9.56
CA GLY A 110 10.73 -9.65 10.09
C GLY A 110 9.68 -10.16 9.08
N ALA A 111 9.75 -9.75 7.82
CA ALA A 111 8.85 -10.26 6.79
C ALA A 111 9.14 -11.75 6.53
N SER A 112 8.13 -12.60 6.76
CA SER A 112 8.23 -14.05 6.60
C SER A 112 7.99 -14.52 5.17
N ASP A 113 7.23 -13.74 4.37
CA ASP A 113 6.92 -14.05 2.97
C ASP A 113 7.37 -12.92 2.05
N SER A 114 8.54 -13.13 1.44
CA SER A 114 9.13 -12.18 0.51
C SER A 114 8.35 -12.06 -0.80
N GLU A 115 7.71 -13.14 -1.27
CA GLU A 115 6.98 -13.12 -2.55
C GLU A 115 5.68 -12.31 -2.42
N GLU A 116 4.97 -12.44 -1.30
CA GLU A 116 3.75 -11.69 -1.04
C GLU A 116 4.05 -10.19 -0.91
N VAL A 117 5.08 -9.84 -0.13
CA VAL A 117 5.54 -8.45 0.02
C VAL A 117 5.95 -7.85 -1.33
N LEU A 118 6.77 -8.56 -2.11
CA LEU A 118 7.19 -8.12 -3.44
C LEU A 118 6.01 -7.91 -4.38
N LYS A 119 5.02 -8.80 -4.33
CA LYS A 119 3.81 -8.71 -5.13
C LYS A 119 2.97 -7.49 -4.74
N GLU A 120 2.82 -7.20 -3.45
CA GLU A 120 2.09 -6.02 -2.98
C GLU A 120 2.82 -4.71 -3.32
N LEU A 121 4.13 -4.65 -3.13
CA LEU A 121 4.93 -3.48 -3.46
C LEU A 121 5.01 -3.22 -4.97
N GLY A 122 5.05 -4.27 -5.77
CA GLY A 122 5.12 -4.17 -7.24
C GLY A 122 3.82 -3.72 -7.90
N LYS A 123 2.70 -3.69 -7.17
CA LYS A 123 1.44 -3.19 -7.71
C LYS A 123 1.58 -1.70 -8.05
N ALA A 124 1.24 -1.33 -9.26
CA ALA A 124 1.26 0.08 -9.69
C ALA A 124 0.33 0.95 -8.84
N GLY A 125 -0.68 0.33 -8.20
CA GLY A 125 -1.69 1.01 -7.39
C GLY A 125 -2.51 2.00 -8.22
N ALA A 126 -2.51 1.82 -9.51
CA ALA A 126 -3.17 2.71 -10.44
C ALA A 126 -4.64 2.32 -10.58
N LEU A 127 -5.52 3.25 -10.25
CA LEU A 127 -6.94 3.12 -10.49
C LEU A 127 -7.29 3.84 -11.79
N TYR A 128 -7.94 3.12 -12.69
CA TYR A 128 -8.37 3.64 -13.99
C TYR A 128 -9.87 3.50 -14.17
N PHE A 129 -10.48 4.49 -14.81
CA PHE A 129 -11.86 4.46 -15.24
C PHE A 129 -11.88 4.43 -16.76
N ILE A 130 -12.49 3.38 -17.32
CA ILE A 130 -12.49 3.06 -18.75
C ILE A 130 -13.88 2.58 -19.12
N LEU A 131 -14.35 2.81 -20.35
CA LEU A 131 -15.60 2.20 -20.79
C LEU A 131 -15.44 0.68 -20.83
N TYR A 132 -16.41 -0.03 -20.28
CA TYR A 132 -16.35 -1.50 -20.24
C TYR A 132 -16.23 -2.13 -21.64
N SER A 133 -16.81 -1.49 -22.67
CA SER A 133 -16.70 -1.89 -24.08
C SER A 133 -15.27 -1.88 -24.62
N ASP A 134 -14.37 -1.08 -24.01
CA ASP A 134 -12.95 -0.97 -24.40
C ASP A 134 -12.06 -2.00 -23.67
N LEU A 135 -12.62 -2.81 -22.76
CA LEU A 135 -11.89 -3.83 -22.02
C LEU A 135 -11.98 -5.20 -22.70
N LYS A 136 -10.91 -5.96 -22.59
CA LYS A 136 -10.85 -7.37 -23.01
C LYS A 136 -10.07 -8.18 -21.98
N THR A 137 -10.36 -9.48 -21.90
CA THR A 137 -9.45 -10.40 -21.22
C THR A 137 -8.21 -10.66 -22.08
N GLU A 138 -7.15 -11.20 -21.52
CA GLU A 138 -5.92 -11.61 -22.26
C GLU A 138 -6.25 -12.55 -23.43
N LYS A 139 -7.34 -13.31 -23.35
CA LYS A 139 -7.83 -14.23 -24.40
C LYS A 139 -8.82 -13.57 -25.37
N GLY A 140 -9.08 -12.26 -25.24
CA GLY A 140 -9.96 -11.50 -26.12
C GLY A 140 -11.45 -11.60 -25.79
N GLY A 141 -11.83 -12.24 -24.69
CA GLY A 141 -13.23 -12.32 -24.21
C GLY A 141 -13.65 -11.09 -23.40
N THR A 142 -14.95 -11.04 -23.05
CA THR A 142 -15.53 -10.07 -22.11
C THR A 142 -15.08 -10.39 -20.69
N PRO A 143 -14.52 -9.42 -19.92
CA PRO A 143 -14.04 -9.67 -18.57
C PRO A 143 -15.17 -9.68 -17.54
N ASN A 144 -15.04 -10.50 -16.50
CA ASN A 144 -15.84 -10.46 -15.29
C ASN A 144 -15.08 -9.74 -14.17
N GLU A 145 -15.79 -9.39 -13.09
CA GLU A 145 -15.13 -8.87 -11.87
C GLU A 145 -14.05 -9.84 -11.37
N GLY A 146 -12.88 -9.30 -11.08
CA GLY A 146 -11.68 -10.03 -10.66
C GLY A 146 -10.78 -10.51 -11.80
N ASP A 147 -11.27 -10.51 -13.05
CA ASP A 147 -10.46 -10.91 -14.20
C ASP A 147 -9.36 -9.89 -14.51
N LYS A 148 -8.22 -10.39 -14.98
CA LYS A 148 -7.17 -9.56 -15.55
C LYS A 148 -7.61 -9.02 -16.91
N VAL A 149 -7.44 -7.71 -17.11
CA VAL A 149 -7.91 -7.01 -18.29
C VAL A 149 -6.78 -6.38 -19.09
N VAL A 150 -6.97 -6.35 -20.39
CA VAL A 150 -6.11 -5.66 -21.35
C VAL A 150 -6.92 -4.52 -21.98
N TYR A 151 -6.31 -3.35 -22.05
CA TYR A 151 -6.94 -2.15 -22.61
C TYR A 151 -5.88 -1.22 -23.20
N ASP A 152 -6.31 -0.36 -24.10
CA ASP A 152 -5.48 0.71 -24.63
C ASP A 152 -5.45 1.87 -23.61
N LYS A 153 -4.24 2.25 -23.16
CA LYS A 153 -4.06 3.36 -22.21
C LYS A 153 -4.62 4.69 -22.70
N SER A 154 -4.72 4.90 -24.02
CA SER A 154 -5.36 6.08 -24.61
C SER A 154 -6.87 6.16 -24.35
N LYS A 155 -7.50 5.04 -23.99
CA LYS A 155 -8.93 4.93 -23.65
C LYS A 155 -9.23 5.19 -22.19
N VAL A 156 -8.22 5.44 -21.37
CA VAL A 156 -8.41 5.77 -19.95
C VAL A 156 -9.08 7.15 -19.84
N LEU A 157 -10.26 7.16 -19.27
CA LEU A 157 -11.06 8.37 -19.12
C LEU A 157 -10.64 9.16 -17.89
N LEU A 158 -10.41 8.47 -16.75
CA LEU A 158 -9.98 9.05 -15.47
C LEU A 158 -8.96 8.17 -14.80
N THR A 159 -8.12 8.80 -14.01
CA THR A 159 -7.04 8.16 -13.25
C THR A 159 -7.18 8.48 -11.77
N GLY A 160 -6.62 7.62 -10.92
CA GLY A 160 -6.72 7.73 -9.47
C GLY A 160 -6.11 8.99 -8.86
N ASP A 161 -5.20 9.67 -9.58
CA ASP A 161 -4.61 10.96 -9.16
C ASP A 161 -5.62 12.12 -9.09
N MET A 162 -6.79 11.96 -9.71
CA MET A 162 -7.89 12.92 -9.63
C MET A 162 -8.79 12.72 -8.42
N ILE A 163 -8.53 11.68 -7.61
CA ILE A 163 -9.28 11.37 -6.40
C ILE A 163 -8.69 12.13 -5.23
N GLY A 164 -9.54 12.85 -4.50
CA GLY A 164 -9.15 13.57 -3.29
C GLY A 164 -9.35 12.77 -2.02
N GLU A 165 -10.36 11.89 -2.01
CA GLU A 165 -10.73 11.09 -0.84
C GLU A 165 -11.21 9.71 -1.27
N ALA A 166 -10.81 8.69 -0.53
CA ALA A 166 -11.30 7.33 -0.68
C ALA A 166 -11.48 6.71 0.69
N THR A 167 -12.65 6.15 0.97
CA THR A 167 -13.00 5.60 2.29
C THR A 167 -13.71 4.28 2.09
N SER A 168 -13.28 3.24 2.81
CA SER A 168 -14.02 1.99 2.87
C SER A 168 -15.29 2.15 3.68
N GLY A 169 -16.29 1.34 3.40
CA GLY A 169 -17.52 1.35 4.14
C GLY A 169 -18.41 0.14 3.84
N SER A 170 -19.55 0.12 4.48
CA SER A 170 -20.59 -0.88 4.19
C SER A 170 -21.93 -0.20 4.05
N ARG A 171 -22.76 -0.76 3.18
CA ARG A 171 -24.16 -0.36 3.02
C ARG A 171 -25.04 -1.61 2.94
N GLN A 172 -26.32 -1.45 3.20
CA GLN A 172 -27.27 -2.51 2.95
C GLN A 172 -27.71 -2.49 1.47
N GLN A 173 -27.60 -3.63 0.81
CA GLN A 173 -28.04 -3.77 -0.57
C GLN A 173 -29.55 -3.67 -0.64
N GLU A 174 -30.05 -2.78 -1.47
CA GLU A 174 -31.48 -2.61 -1.69
C GLU A 174 -32.13 -3.92 -2.18
N GLY A 175 -33.24 -4.30 -1.56
CA GLY A 175 -34.01 -5.48 -1.92
C GLY A 175 -33.59 -6.79 -1.30
N THR A 176 -32.34 -6.96 -0.86
CA THR A 176 -31.84 -8.20 -0.23
C THR A 176 -31.52 -8.05 1.24
N GLY A 177 -31.31 -6.82 1.73
CA GLY A 177 -30.87 -6.54 3.11
C GLY A 177 -29.47 -7.08 3.46
N LYS A 178 -28.72 -7.60 2.49
CA LYS A 178 -27.35 -8.07 2.71
C LYS A 178 -26.40 -6.89 2.86
N THR A 179 -25.43 -7.02 3.77
CA THR A 179 -24.35 -6.05 3.90
C THR A 179 -23.41 -6.17 2.69
N GLU A 180 -23.21 -5.07 1.99
CA GLU A 180 -22.27 -4.92 0.88
C GLU A 180 -21.12 -4.02 1.36
N TYR A 181 -19.88 -4.49 1.23
CA TYR A 181 -18.69 -3.67 1.47
C TYR A 181 -18.25 -3.01 0.17
N GLY A 182 -17.64 -1.84 0.28
CA GLY A 182 -17.17 -1.11 -0.90
C GLY A 182 -16.36 0.12 -0.53
N VAL A 183 -16.04 0.91 -1.54
CA VAL A 183 -15.23 2.13 -1.39
C VAL A 183 -16.01 3.34 -1.90
N SER A 184 -16.18 4.33 -1.04
CA SER A 184 -16.63 5.67 -1.44
C SER A 184 -15.44 6.45 -1.99
N ILE A 185 -15.56 6.97 -3.19
CA ILE A 185 -14.56 7.82 -3.83
C ILE A 185 -15.15 9.21 -4.01
N LYS A 186 -14.33 10.22 -3.72
CA LYS A 186 -14.63 11.61 -3.98
C LYS A 186 -13.53 12.23 -4.83
N PHE A 187 -13.89 12.67 -6.02
CA PHE A 187 -12.99 13.36 -6.91
C PHE A 187 -12.66 14.76 -6.39
N ALA A 188 -11.50 15.31 -6.76
CA ALA A 188 -11.04 16.63 -6.36
C ALA A 188 -10.71 17.52 -7.55
N GLY A 189 -10.80 18.83 -7.35
CA GLY A 189 -10.38 19.81 -8.32
C GLY A 189 -10.98 19.66 -9.71
N LYS A 190 -10.12 19.48 -10.71
CA LYS A 190 -10.53 19.24 -12.12
C LYS A 190 -11.22 17.88 -12.31
N GLY A 191 -10.95 16.93 -11.43
CA GLY A 191 -11.54 15.58 -11.48
C GLY A 191 -13.06 15.60 -11.35
N ILE A 192 -13.62 16.46 -10.51
CA ILE A 192 -15.09 16.60 -10.34
C ILE A 192 -15.77 16.93 -11.67
N LYS A 193 -15.28 17.97 -12.34
CA LYS A 193 -15.86 18.40 -13.63
C LYS A 193 -15.66 17.34 -14.72
N LYS A 194 -14.50 16.69 -14.73
CA LYS A 194 -14.20 15.65 -15.70
C LYS A 194 -15.06 14.42 -15.49
N PHE A 195 -15.28 13.99 -14.23
CA PHE A 195 -16.15 12.88 -13.88
C PHE A 195 -17.61 13.16 -14.24
N ALA A 196 -18.12 14.37 -13.90
CA ALA A 196 -19.46 14.79 -14.29
C ALA A 196 -19.65 14.73 -15.81
N LYS A 197 -18.71 15.31 -16.57
CA LYS A 197 -18.75 15.27 -18.03
C LYS A 197 -18.79 13.84 -18.58
N ILE A 198 -17.89 12.96 -18.12
CA ILE A 198 -17.80 11.57 -18.58
C ILE A 198 -19.09 10.82 -18.24
N THR A 199 -19.59 10.94 -17.02
CA THR A 199 -20.82 10.24 -16.62
C THR A 199 -22.05 10.75 -17.39
N GLY A 200 -22.08 12.04 -17.75
CA GLY A 200 -23.14 12.62 -18.57
C GLY A 200 -23.06 12.22 -20.04
N GLU A 201 -21.87 12.15 -20.63
CA GLU A 201 -21.67 11.76 -22.03
C GLU A 201 -21.91 10.26 -22.29
N HIS A 202 -21.78 9.41 -21.26
CA HIS A 202 -21.87 7.95 -21.36
C HIS A 202 -23.03 7.35 -20.57
N VAL A 203 -24.12 8.11 -20.41
CA VAL A 203 -25.35 7.59 -19.78
C VAL A 203 -25.87 6.37 -20.54
N GLY A 204 -26.16 5.30 -19.81
CA GLY A 204 -26.56 4.01 -20.35
C GLY A 204 -25.42 3.04 -20.64
N GLU A 205 -24.18 3.49 -20.58
CA GLU A 205 -22.98 2.66 -20.73
C GLU A 205 -22.45 2.19 -19.36
N GLN A 206 -21.54 1.22 -19.39
CA GLN A 206 -20.85 0.75 -18.19
C GLN A 206 -19.48 1.42 -18.07
N LEU A 207 -19.24 2.03 -16.91
CA LEU A 207 -17.92 2.59 -16.56
C LEU A 207 -17.15 1.57 -15.72
N ALA A 208 -16.21 0.91 -16.34
CA ALA A 208 -15.36 -0.05 -15.66
C ALA A 208 -14.33 0.66 -14.79
N ILE A 209 -14.14 0.12 -13.60
CA ILE A 209 -13.13 0.51 -12.62
C ILE A 209 -12.08 -0.59 -12.62
N VAL A 210 -10.89 -0.26 -13.07
CA VAL A 210 -9.75 -1.17 -13.17
C VAL A 210 -8.71 -0.76 -12.15
N TYR A 211 -8.32 -1.71 -11.32
CA TYR A 211 -7.26 -1.56 -10.34
C TYR A 211 -6.23 -2.65 -10.56
N ASP A 212 -4.98 -2.27 -10.75
CA ASP A 212 -3.85 -3.19 -10.91
C ASP A 212 -4.09 -4.22 -12.04
N GLU A 213 -4.55 -3.72 -13.20
CA GLU A 213 -4.91 -4.53 -14.37
C GLU A 213 -6.07 -5.52 -14.16
N LYS A 214 -6.79 -5.43 -13.03
CA LYS A 214 -7.97 -6.24 -12.76
C LYS A 214 -9.25 -5.41 -12.79
N LEU A 215 -10.30 -5.98 -13.37
CA LEU A 215 -11.62 -5.39 -13.30
C LEU A 215 -12.18 -5.51 -11.88
N VAL A 216 -12.35 -4.36 -11.23
CA VAL A 216 -12.92 -4.30 -9.87
C VAL A 216 -14.45 -4.28 -9.93
N SER A 217 -15.00 -3.44 -10.80
CA SER A 217 -16.45 -3.26 -10.96
C SER A 217 -16.73 -2.55 -12.28
N ALA A 218 -17.93 -2.72 -12.82
CA ALA A 218 -18.38 -2.04 -14.04
C ALA A 218 -19.86 -1.58 -13.91
N PRO A 219 -20.13 -0.57 -13.05
CA PRO A 219 -21.48 -0.06 -12.87
C PRO A 219 -22.04 0.60 -14.14
N ASN A 220 -23.38 0.48 -14.33
CA ASN A 220 -24.07 1.24 -15.35
C ASN A 220 -24.20 2.71 -14.93
N LEU A 221 -23.91 3.62 -15.83
CA LEU A 221 -24.13 5.05 -15.65
C LEU A 221 -25.61 5.36 -15.91
N LYS A 222 -26.35 5.69 -14.84
CA LYS A 222 -27.79 5.98 -14.94
C LYS A 222 -28.06 7.44 -15.27
N GLU A 223 -27.18 8.33 -14.83
CA GLU A 223 -27.29 9.79 -14.96
C GLU A 223 -25.93 10.45 -14.79
N GLU A 224 -25.84 11.74 -15.08
CA GLU A 224 -24.66 12.56 -14.78
C GLU A 224 -24.45 12.65 -13.27
N ILE A 225 -23.21 12.38 -12.83
CA ILE A 225 -22.82 12.48 -11.41
C ILE A 225 -22.06 13.79 -11.18
N SER A 226 -22.77 14.89 -11.00
CA SER A 226 -22.20 16.22 -10.86
C SER A 226 -21.49 16.46 -9.53
N GLY A 227 -21.83 15.69 -8.47
CA GLY A 227 -21.24 15.81 -7.13
C GLY A 227 -19.81 15.31 -7.02
N GLY A 228 -19.33 14.56 -8.01
CA GLY A 228 -17.99 13.99 -8.00
C GLY A 228 -17.79 12.89 -6.95
N GLU A 229 -18.86 12.31 -6.43
CA GLU A 229 -18.82 11.18 -5.50
C GLU A 229 -19.38 9.92 -6.16
N CYS A 230 -18.70 8.80 -5.95
CA CYS A 230 -19.20 7.49 -6.40
C CYS A 230 -18.88 6.41 -5.38
N TRP A 231 -19.72 5.36 -5.41
CA TRP A 231 -19.52 4.16 -4.62
C TRP A 231 -19.07 3.03 -5.51
N ILE A 232 -17.90 2.48 -5.22
CA ILE A 232 -17.39 1.28 -5.87
C ILE A 232 -17.91 0.07 -5.11
N SER A 233 -18.81 -0.68 -5.73
CA SER A 233 -19.28 -1.97 -5.26
C SER A 233 -18.58 -3.10 -6.00
N GLY A 234 -18.55 -4.28 -5.40
CA GLY A 234 -17.97 -5.49 -5.96
C GLY A 234 -17.93 -6.60 -4.91
N SER A 235 -17.25 -7.68 -5.20
CA SER A 235 -17.10 -8.81 -4.29
C SER A 235 -16.06 -8.50 -3.19
N PHE A 236 -16.31 -7.43 -2.40
CA PHE A 236 -15.41 -7.01 -1.33
C PHE A 236 -15.71 -7.65 0.01
N THR A 237 -14.65 -7.96 0.76
CA THR A 237 -14.67 -8.08 2.22
C THR A 237 -14.39 -6.70 2.86
N SER A 238 -14.61 -6.56 4.15
CA SER A 238 -14.22 -5.34 4.88
C SER A 238 -12.74 -5.01 4.69
N GLU A 239 -11.88 -6.03 4.76
CA GLU A 239 -10.42 -5.88 4.60
C GLU A 239 -10.03 -5.48 3.18
N SER A 240 -10.55 -6.15 2.15
CA SER A 240 -10.21 -5.82 0.76
C SER A 240 -10.73 -4.45 0.34
N ALA A 241 -11.87 -3.99 0.88
CA ALA A 241 -12.37 -2.64 0.66
C ALA A 241 -11.44 -1.59 1.31
N GLU A 242 -10.93 -1.84 2.54
CA GLU A 242 -9.98 -0.94 3.19
C GLU A 242 -8.63 -0.91 2.46
N GLN A 243 -8.13 -2.05 2.00
CA GLN A 243 -6.91 -2.11 1.19
C GLN A 243 -7.04 -1.29 -0.09
N LEU A 244 -8.16 -1.43 -0.82
CA LEU A 244 -8.42 -0.64 -2.01
C LEU A 244 -8.51 0.85 -1.69
N ALA A 245 -9.27 1.23 -0.66
CA ALA A 245 -9.41 2.63 -0.24
C ALA A 245 -8.04 3.24 0.14
N SER A 246 -7.22 2.51 0.89
CA SER A 246 -5.87 2.93 1.27
C SER A 246 -4.98 3.13 0.05
N THR A 247 -4.96 2.18 -0.87
CA THR A 247 -4.15 2.28 -2.09
C THR A 247 -4.60 3.43 -2.99
N VAL A 248 -5.90 3.65 -3.11
CA VAL A 248 -6.44 4.79 -3.87
C VAL A 248 -6.04 6.12 -3.23
N ARG A 249 -6.05 6.22 -1.89
CA ARG A 249 -5.55 7.41 -1.16
C ARG A 249 -4.08 7.69 -1.43
N ILE A 250 -3.25 6.64 -1.46
CA ILE A 250 -1.81 6.75 -1.75
C ILE A 250 -1.60 7.15 -3.22
N GLY A 251 -2.42 6.61 -4.11
CA GLY A 251 -2.40 6.88 -5.54
C GLY A 251 -1.29 6.16 -6.31
N ALA A 252 -1.27 6.38 -7.61
CA ALA A 252 -0.27 5.81 -8.50
C ALA A 252 1.12 6.37 -8.25
N LEU A 253 2.14 5.56 -8.47
CA LEU A 253 3.53 6.00 -8.42
C LEU A 253 3.82 6.91 -9.63
N PRO A 254 4.58 7.99 -9.46
CA PRO A 254 4.99 8.85 -10.57
C PRO A 254 6.02 8.21 -11.49
N LEU A 255 6.72 7.18 -11.01
CA LEU A 255 7.75 6.45 -11.74
C LEU A 255 7.35 4.97 -11.86
N GLU A 256 7.73 4.35 -12.97
CA GLU A 256 7.70 2.90 -13.13
C GLU A 256 8.88 2.29 -12.38
N LEU A 257 8.61 1.27 -11.56
CA LEU A 257 9.60 0.58 -10.77
C LEU A 257 9.83 -0.84 -11.32
N GLU A 258 11.08 -1.17 -11.62
CA GLU A 258 11.49 -2.50 -12.03
C GLU A 258 12.38 -3.12 -10.96
N ASN A 259 12.01 -4.29 -10.48
CA ASN A 259 12.81 -5.01 -9.49
C ASN A 259 14.12 -5.47 -10.13
N ILE A 260 15.25 -4.99 -9.60
CA ILE A 260 16.59 -5.36 -10.09
C ILE A 260 17.34 -6.25 -9.10
N HIS A 261 17.00 -6.18 -7.81
CA HIS A 261 17.56 -7.02 -6.76
C HIS A 261 16.53 -7.28 -5.67
N GLY A 262 16.28 -8.55 -5.36
CA GLY A 262 15.53 -8.98 -4.19
C GLY A 262 16.39 -9.92 -3.36
N LEU A 263 16.77 -9.51 -2.15
CA LEU A 263 17.41 -10.36 -1.15
C LEU A 263 16.39 -10.70 -0.08
N SER A 264 16.05 -11.98 0.04
CA SER A 264 15.34 -12.50 1.21
C SER A 264 16.40 -13.03 2.17
N LEU A 265 16.58 -12.34 3.29
CA LEU A 265 17.42 -12.82 4.39
C LEU A 265 16.56 -13.70 5.31
N ILE A 266 16.51 -15.00 5.00
CA ILE A 266 15.93 -15.97 5.91
C ILE A 266 16.97 -16.22 6.99
N HIS A 267 16.64 -15.88 8.24
CA HIS A 267 17.47 -16.24 9.37
C HIS A 267 17.51 -17.77 9.53
N ILE A 268 18.70 -18.36 9.42
CA ILE A 268 18.94 -19.79 9.68
C ILE A 268 19.12 -19.96 11.19
#